data_81ad8b19aae562c4109ec803c94ccc8f
#
_entry.id   81ad8b19aae562c4109ec803c94ccc8f
#
_cell.length_a   1.000
_cell.length_b   1.000
_cell.length_c   1.000
_cell.angle_alpha   90.00
_cell.angle_beta   90.00
_cell.angle_gamma   90.00
#
_symmetry.space_group_name_H-M   'P 1'
#
loop_
_entity.id
_entity.type
_entity.pdbx_description
1 polymer ?
#
loop_
_entity_poly.entity_id
_entity_poly.type
_entity_poly.pdbx_seq_one_letter_code
_entity_poly.pdbx_strand_id
1 'polypeptide(L)'
;TNHNLYTGRSIVPVWMDSQREPWEQYKFTTNELAVELGKTLKMNPMKIEHLMSGYSGTLGGYLLSLTDSMMRGEGRELPTKRIDQYPLIRRFFARPEGNYVQSEFYDLMDSVKKMSGTVKSLTEQGRLEELDGYLKTRYGLASIKKEVNFLSRKASALRRQKENLLKMDIDPDLKQELTEQIDKEINQLLQIVPELKRVADQPAFEETGY
;
A
#
# COMPACT_ATOMS: atom_id res chain seq x y z
N THR A 1 -17.11 -8.07 -11.76
CA THR A 1 -16.83 -7.50 -10.43
C THR A 1 -15.46 -6.82 -10.45
N ASN A 2 -15.31 -5.67 -9.75
CA ASN A 2 -14.05 -4.94 -9.63
C ASN A 2 -13.30 -5.33 -8.32
N HIS A 3 -13.38 -6.61 -7.93
CA HIS A 3 -12.73 -7.09 -6.71
C HIS A 3 -11.84 -8.29 -6.99
N ASN A 4 -10.64 -8.26 -6.41
CA ASN A 4 -9.77 -9.42 -6.33
C ASN A 4 -10.29 -10.33 -5.23
N LEU A 5 -10.74 -11.53 -5.60
CA LEU A 5 -11.32 -12.50 -4.67
C LEU A 5 -10.34 -12.97 -3.57
N TYR A 6 -9.05 -12.92 -3.85
CA TYR A 6 -8.02 -13.36 -2.91
C TYR A 6 -7.65 -12.27 -1.88
N THR A 7 -7.55 -11.02 -2.33
CA THR A 7 -7.12 -9.90 -1.46
C THR A 7 -8.26 -9.02 -0.98
N GLY A 8 -9.48 -9.18 -1.52
CA GLY A 8 -10.64 -8.32 -1.22
C GLY A 8 -10.51 -6.87 -1.71
N ARG A 9 -9.43 -6.53 -2.41
CA ARG A 9 -9.17 -5.16 -2.88
C ARG A 9 -9.70 -4.94 -4.29
N SER A 10 -10.01 -3.67 -4.60
CA SER A 10 -10.39 -3.29 -5.96
C SER A 10 -9.23 -3.47 -6.92
N ILE A 11 -9.49 -4.10 -8.08
CA ILE A 11 -8.52 -4.28 -9.18
C ILE A 11 -8.25 -2.93 -9.83
N VAL A 12 -9.32 -2.20 -10.13
CA VAL A 12 -9.27 -0.84 -10.71
C VAL A 12 -9.53 0.17 -9.61
N PRO A 13 -8.69 1.21 -9.47
CA PRO A 13 -8.93 2.29 -8.51
C PRO A 13 -10.27 2.99 -8.78
N VAL A 14 -11.02 3.32 -7.73
CA VAL A 14 -12.35 3.93 -7.83
C VAL A 14 -12.35 5.22 -8.64
N TRP A 15 -11.32 6.05 -8.49
CA TRP A 15 -11.18 7.29 -9.26
C TRP A 15 -11.03 7.04 -10.77
N MET A 16 -10.42 5.93 -11.17
CA MET A 16 -10.23 5.57 -12.57
C MET A 16 -11.49 4.93 -13.14
N ASP A 17 -12.18 4.10 -12.33
CA ASP A 17 -13.43 3.42 -12.71
C ASP A 17 -14.57 4.41 -12.98
N SER A 18 -14.56 5.56 -12.30
CA SER A 18 -15.60 6.60 -12.46
C SER A 18 -15.30 7.66 -13.53
N GLN A 19 -14.06 7.78 -14.00
CA GLN A 19 -13.63 8.90 -14.86
C GLN A 19 -13.22 8.50 -16.28
N ARG A 20 -13.05 7.22 -16.57
CA ARG A 20 -12.56 6.74 -17.86
C ARG A 20 -13.38 5.59 -18.39
N GLU A 21 -13.44 5.48 -19.71
CA GLU A 21 -14.01 4.30 -20.36
C GLU A 21 -13.25 3.01 -19.98
N PRO A 22 -13.91 1.86 -19.89
CA PRO A 22 -13.27 0.63 -19.40
C PRO A 22 -11.94 0.29 -20.07
N TRP A 23 -11.82 0.46 -21.37
CA TRP A 23 -10.60 0.16 -22.13
C TRP A 23 -9.50 1.21 -21.97
N GLU A 24 -9.80 2.39 -21.40
CA GLU A 24 -8.86 3.44 -21.05
C GLU A 24 -8.42 3.40 -19.57
N GLN A 25 -8.94 2.41 -18.81
CA GLN A 25 -8.64 2.22 -17.39
C GLN A 25 -7.37 1.37 -17.22
N TYR A 26 -6.21 1.97 -17.46
CA TYR A 26 -4.90 1.33 -17.26
C TYR A 26 -3.88 2.32 -16.69
N LYS A 27 -2.86 1.78 -16.05
CA LYS A 27 -1.71 2.51 -15.52
C LYS A 27 -0.55 2.44 -16.51
N PHE A 28 0.45 3.30 -16.35
CA PHE A 28 1.68 3.22 -17.11
C PHE A 28 2.45 1.90 -16.87
N THR A 29 2.18 1.23 -15.74
CA THR A 29 2.76 -0.08 -15.39
C THR A 29 1.95 -1.26 -15.93
N THR A 30 0.74 -1.05 -16.47
CA THR A 30 -0.10 -2.12 -17.03
C THR A 30 0.57 -2.70 -18.26
N ASN A 31 0.54 -4.03 -18.38
CA ASN A 31 1.16 -4.75 -19.48
C ASN A 31 0.60 -4.33 -20.84
N GLU A 32 1.47 -4.11 -21.82
CA GLU A 32 1.07 -3.62 -23.16
C GLU A 32 0.12 -4.57 -23.88
N LEU A 33 0.36 -5.88 -23.78
CA LEU A 33 -0.56 -6.88 -24.32
C LEU A 33 -1.97 -6.78 -23.73
N ALA A 34 -2.06 -6.53 -22.40
CA ALA A 34 -3.34 -6.34 -21.74
C ALA A 34 -4.03 -5.04 -22.21
N VAL A 35 -3.26 -4.00 -22.51
CA VAL A 35 -3.79 -2.72 -23.06
C VAL A 35 -4.32 -2.94 -24.48
N GLU A 36 -3.58 -3.59 -25.35
CA GLU A 36 -4.00 -3.90 -26.72
C GLU A 36 -5.28 -4.78 -26.73
N LEU A 37 -5.30 -5.86 -25.94
CA LEU A 37 -6.47 -6.69 -25.78
C LEU A 37 -7.64 -5.88 -25.22
N GLY A 38 -7.40 -5.00 -24.25
CA GLY A 38 -8.41 -4.14 -23.67
C GLY A 38 -9.06 -3.22 -24.70
N LYS A 39 -8.27 -2.57 -25.53
CA LYS A 39 -8.74 -1.70 -26.63
C LYS A 39 -9.54 -2.49 -27.67
N THR A 40 -9.03 -3.65 -28.07
CA THR A 40 -9.66 -4.49 -29.08
C THR A 40 -11.00 -5.08 -28.59
N LEU A 41 -11.03 -5.58 -27.35
CA LEU A 41 -12.21 -6.23 -26.77
C LEU A 41 -13.13 -5.25 -26.05
N LYS A 42 -12.78 -3.96 -25.98
CA LYS A 42 -13.45 -2.91 -25.20
C LYS A 42 -13.62 -3.32 -23.73
N MET A 43 -12.63 -3.97 -23.18
CA MET A 43 -12.58 -4.44 -21.80
C MET A 43 -11.50 -3.69 -21.01
N ASN A 44 -11.59 -3.75 -19.70
CA ASN A 44 -10.62 -3.10 -18.81
C ASN A 44 -9.27 -3.82 -18.83
N PRO A 45 -8.17 -3.15 -19.26
CA PRO A 45 -6.84 -3.76 -19.35
C PRO A 45 -6.30 -4.27 -18.00
N MET A 46 -6.56 -3.57 -16.90
CA MET A 46 -6.12 -3.99 -15.57
C MET A 46 -6.83 -5.28 -15.11
N LYS A 47 -8.10 -5.46 -15.49
CA LYS A 47 -8.84 -6.70 -15.22
C LYS A 47 -8.33 -7.86 -16.09
N ILE A 48 -7.97 -7.59 -17.35
CA ILE A 48 -7.34 -8.57 -18.25
C ILE A 48 -5.99 -9.01 -17.68
N GLU A 49 -5.13 -8.05 -17.32
CA GLU A 49 -3.82 -8.36 -16.70
C GLU A 49 -3.96 -9.17 -15.41
N HIS A 50 -4.93 -8.81 -14.55
CA HIS A 50 -5.21 -9.54 -13.32
C HIS A 50 -5.68 -10.97 -13.60
N LEU A 51 -6.55 -11.16 -14.61
CA LEU A 51 -7.05 -12.47 -15.00
C LEU A 51 -5.95 -13.35 -15.58
N MET A 52 -5.12 -12.79 -16.46
CA MET A 52 -3.97 -13.49 -17.05
C MET A 52 -2.96 -13.89 -15.95
N SER A 53 -2.63 -13.00 -15.03
CA SER A 53 -1.73 -13.29 -13.90
C SER A 53 -2.33 -14.31 -12.93
N GLY A 54 -3.63 -14.28 -12.70
CA GLY A 54 -4.33 -15.18 -11.78
C GLY A 54 -4.40 -16.62 -12.31
N TYR A 55 -4.70 -16.80 -13.60
CA TYR A 55 -4.83 -18.12 -14.20
C TYR A 55 -3.50 -18.79 -14.54
N SER A 56 -2.51 -18.01 -14.94
CA SER A 56 -1.21 -18.55 -15.36
C SER A 56 -0.16 -18.55 -14.24
N GLY A 57 -0.51 -18.05 -13.07
CA GLY A 57 0.38 -18.01 -11.91
C GLY A 57 1.69 -17.28 -12.21
N THR A 58 2.79 -17.77 -11.62
CA THR A 58 4.12 -17.15 -11.77
C THR A 58 4.62 -17.18 -13.22
N LEU A 59 4.33 -18.24 -13.97
CA LEU A 59 4.73 -18.39 -15.39
C LEU A 59 4.04 -17.37 -16.28
N GLY A 60 2.74 -17.09 -16.06
CA GLY A 60 2.02 -16.09 -16.84
C GLY A 60 2.52 -14.68 -16.60
N GLY A 61 2.89 -14.36 -15.38
CA GLY A 61 3.55 -13.08 -15.07
C GLY A 61 4.87 -12.91 -15.84
N TYR A 62 5.65 -13.97 -15.99
CA TYR A 62 6.90 -13.92 -16.78
C TYR A 62 6.64 -13.78 -18.28
N LEU A 63 5.67 -14.52 -18.83
CA LEU A 63 5.27 -14.40 -20.22
C LEU A 63 4.77 -12.99 -20.55
N LEU A 64 3.89 -12.42 -19.70
CA LEU A 64 3.39 -11.06 -19.86
C LEU A 64 4.54 -10.03 -19.84
N SER A 65 5.51 -10.20 -18.96
CA SER A 65 6.65 -9.28 -18.86
C SER A 65 7.60 -9.40 -20.03
N LEU A 66 7.74 -10.58 -20.63
CA LEU A 66 8.53 -10.78 -21.86
C LEU A 66 7.85 -10.13 -23.06
N THR A 67 6.55 -10.37 -23.24
CA THR A 67 5.77 -9.75 -24.32
C THR A 67 5.74 -8.23 -24.19
N ASP A 68 5.56 -7.69 -22.99
CA ASP A 68 5.63 -6.27 -22.71
C ASP A 68 7.01 -5.67 -23.08
N SER A 69 8.10 -6.40 -22.80
CA SER A 69 9.46 -5.95 -23.18
C SER A 69 9.69 -5.94 -24.69
N MET A 70 9.05 -6.84 -25.41
CA MET A 70 9.12 -6.90 -26.89
C MET A 70 8.25 -5.84 -27.56
N MET A 71 7.08 -5.53 -26.98
CA MET A 71 6.10 -4.60 -27.57
C MET A 71 6.34 -3.13 -27.22
N ARG A 72 7.19 -2.82 -26.23
CA ARG A 72 7.47 -1.44 -25.80
C ARG A 72 8.07 -0.52 -26.87
N GLY A 73 8.55 -1.07 -28.00
CA GLY A 73 9.12 -0.28 -29.10
C GLY A 73 8.10 0.36 -30.03
N GLU A 74 6.80 0.05 -29.93
CA GLU A 74 5.88 0.29 -31.07
C GLU A 74 4.71 1.25 -30.82
N GLY A 75 4.62 2.01 -29.72
CA GLY A 75 3.55 2.97 -29.74
C GLY A 75 3.12 3.68 -28.49
N ARG A 76 3.66 3.40 -27.32
CA ARG A 76 3.32 4.10 -26.09
C ARG A 76 4.58 4.59 -25.38
N GLU A 77 4.62 5.88 -25.01
CA GLU A 77 5.66 6.41 -24.14
C GLU A 77 5.53 5.78 -22.73
N LEU A 78 6.40 4.82 -22.47
CA LEU A 78 6.48 4.12 -21.18
C LEU A 78 7.82 4.42 -20.53
N PRO A 79 7.87 4.49 -19.19
CA PRO A 79 9.12 4.70 -18.48
C PRO A 79 10.11 3.57 -18.77
N THR A 80 11.39 3.91 -18.80
CA THR A 80 12.48 2.96 -19.04
C THR A 80 12.52 1.92 -17.94
N LYS A 81 12.46 0.63 -18.29
CA LYS A 81 12.55 -0.45 -17.30
C LYS A 81 13.92 -0.47 -16.63
N ARG A 82 13.93 -0.38 -15.32
CA ARG A 82 15.12 -0.59 -14.51
C ARG A 82 15.44 -2.09 -14.42
N ILE A 83 16.72 -2.40 -14.17
CA ILE A 83 17.22 -3.78 -14.10
C ILE A 83 16.44 -4.62 -13.06
N ASP A 84 16.07 -4.02 -11.93
CA ASP A 84 15.29 -4.64 -10.85
C ASP A 84 13.81 -4.91 -11.21
N GLN A 85 13.32 -4.38 -12.32
CA GLN A 85 11.96 -4.60 -12.82
C GLN A 85 11.85 -5.79 -13.78
N TYR A 86 12.98 -6.34 -14.23
CA TYR A 86 12.95 -7.55 -15.07
C TYR A 86 12.56 -8.78 -14.25
N PRO A 87 11.64 -9.63 -14.74
CA PRO A 87 11.06 -10.73 -13.94
C PRO A 87 12.06 -11.71 -13.37
N LEU A 88 13.09 -12.05 -14.14
CA LEU A 88 14.14 -12.98 -13.72
C LEU A 88 15.08 -12.36 -12.68
N ILE A 89 15.37 -11.07 -12.81
CA ILE A 89 16.30 -10.33 -11.97
C ILE A 89 15.61 -9.85 -10.69
N ARG A 90 14.33 -9.50 -10.77
CA ARG A 90 13.51 -9.06 -9.61
C ARG A 90 13.56 -10.03 -8.43
N ARG A 91 13.72 -11.34 -8.65
CA ARG A 91 13.85 -12.33 -7.58
C ARG A 91 15.15 -12.18 -6.76
N PHE A 92 16.20 -11.66 -7.39
CA PHE A 92 17.52 -11.47 -6.74
C PHE A 92 17.61 -10.11 -6.03
N PHE A 93 16.81 -9.13 -6.49
CA PHE A 93 16.67 -7.83 -5.85
C PHE A 93 15.37 -7.78 -5.05
N ALA A 94 15.22 -8.70 -4.08
CA ALA A 94 14.13 -8.58 -3.11
C ALA A 94 14.28 -7.21 -2.42
N ARG A 95 13.24 -6.39 -2.49
CA ARG A 95 13.14 -5.18 -1.66
C ARG A 95 12.82 -5.65 -0.24
N PRO A 96 13.81 -5.73 0.68
CA PRO A 96 13.65 -6.52 1.90
C PRO A 96 12.68 -5.90 2.91
N GLU A 97 12.35 -4.61 2.84
CA GLU A 97 11.84 -3.91 4.02
C GLU A 97 10.47 -3.25 3.88
N GLY A 98 9.99 -2.97 2.67
CA GLY A 98 8.81 -2.11 2.51
C GLY A 98 7.48 -2.74 2.96
N ASN A 99 7.27 -4.02 2.69
CA ASN A 99 5.96 -4.66 2.95
C ASN A 99 5.78 -5.07 4.41
N TYR A 100 6.85 -5.52 5.07
CA TYR A 100 6.78 -5.97 6.46
C TYR A 100 6.53 -4.79 7.42
N VAL A 101 7.31 -3.74 7.32
CA VAL A 101 7.17 -2.53 8.15
C VAL A 101 5.81 -1.85 7.93
N GLN A 102 5.30 -1.85 6.69
CA GLN A 102 3.97 -1.33 6.42
C GLN A 102 2.87 -2.18 7.08
N SER A 103 2.98 -3.52 7.04
CA SER A 103 2.03 -4.39 7.72
C SER A 103 2.04 -4.15 9.23
N GLU A 104 3.21 -4.12 9.85
CA GLU A 104 3.35 -3.82 11.28
C GLU A 104 2.78 -2.46 11.67
N PHE A 105 2.96 -1.45 10.80
CA PHE A 105 2.36 -0.13 11.02
C PHE A 105 0.83 -0.18 11.05
N TYR A 106 0.20 -0.92 10.12
CA TYR A 106 -1.25 -1.05 10.10
C TYR A 106 -1.77 -1.81 11.32
N ASP A 107 -1.08 -2.86 11.76
CA ASP A 107 -1.43 -3.62 12.95
C ASP A 107 -1.34 -2.74 14.22
N LEU A 108 -0.28 -1.93 14.30
CA LEU A 108 -0.09 -0.99 15.39
C LEU A 108 -1.18 0.10 15.40
N MET A 109 -1.50 0.65 14.22
CA MET A 109 -2.55 1.65 14.05
C MET A 109 -3.93 1.08 14.44
N ASP A 110 -4.24 -0.15 14.06
CA ASP A 110 -5.49 -0.83 14.44
C ASP A 110 -5.56 -1.07 15.94
N SER A 111 -4.45 -1.48 16.56
CA SER A 111 -4.34 -1.65 18.02
C SER A 111 -4.59 -0.33 18.77
N VAL A 112 -3.99 0.78 18.31
CA VAL A 112 -4.21 2.12 18.88
C VAL A 112 -5.65 2.56 18.70
N LYS A 113 -6.26 2.26 17.55
CA LYS A 113 -7.66 2.59 17.27
C LYS A 113 -8.61 1.81 18.17
N LYS A 114 -8.39 0.50 18.33
CA LYS A 114 -9.18 -0.35 19.25
C LYS A 114 -9.06 0.12 20.68
N MET A 115 -7.85 0.40 21.16
CA MET A 115 -7.63 0.96 22.49
C MET A 115 -8.39 2.28 22.66
N SER A 116 -8.29 3.20 21.69
CA SER A 116 -8.97 4.49 21.78
C SER A 116 -10.49 4.35 21.80
N GLY A 117 -11.03 3.40 21.04
CA GLY A 117 -12.46 3.09 21.03
C GLY A 117 -12.94 2.54 22.39
N THR A 118 -12.16 1.63 22.99
CA THR A 118 -12.46 1.09 24.32
C THR A 118 -12.42 2.18 25.40
N VAL A 119 -11.37 3.01 25.39
CA VAL A 119 -11.25 4.16 26.31
C VAL A 119 -12.47 5.08 26.21
N LYS A 120 -12.86 5.43 24.99
CA LYS A 120 -14.04 6.26 24.74
C LYS A 120 -15.31 5.62 25.30
N SER A 121 -15.53 4.34 25.01
CA SER A 121 -16.71 3.60 25.47
C SER A 121 -16.79 3.51 27.00
N LEU A 122 -15.69 3.18 27.67
CA LEU A 122 -15.64 3.11 29.14
C LEU A 122 -15.89 4.49 29.77
N THR A 123 -15.35 5.54 29.17
CA THR A 123 -15.57 6.92 29.64
C THR A 123 -17.04 7.34 29.47
N GLU A 124 -17.67 7.05 28.35
CA GLU A 124 -19.08 7.37 28.10
C GLU A 124 -20.03 6.59 29.01
N GLN A 125 -19.64 5.38 29.43
CA GLN A 125 -20.41 4.55 30.39
C GLN A 125 -20.13 4.88 31.85
N GLY A 126 -19.21 5.80 32.14
CA GLY A 126 -18.82 6.16 33.51
C GLY A 126 -18.10 5.06 34.32
N ARG A 127 -17.53 4.04 33.60
CA ARG A 127 -16.83 2.89 34.21
C ARG A 127 -15.36 3.24 34.50
N LEU A 128 -15.13 4.16 35.43
CA LEU A 128 -13.82 4.78 35.66
C LEU A 128 -12.78 3.80 36.24
N GLU A 129 -13.19 2.88 37.11
CA GLU A 129 -12.27 1.87 37.70
C GLU A 129 -11.75 0.91 36.60
N GLU A 130 -12.64 0.47 35.73
CA GLU A 130 -12.26 -0.41 34.64
C GLU A 130 -11.40 0.34 33.60
N LEU A 131 -11.65 1.63 33.39
CA LEU A 131 -10.84 2.49 32.53
C LEU A 131 -9.41 2.60 33.06
N ASP A 132 -9.24 2.83 34.37
CA ASP A 132 -7.90 2.90 34.98
C ASP A 132 -7.16 1.57 34.86
N GLY A 133 -7.81 0.46 35.18
CA GLY A 133 -7.24 -0.87 34.99
C GLY A 133 -6.87 -1.15 33.52
N TYR A 134 -7.72 -0.78 32.58
CA TYR A 134 -7.47 -0.95 31.16
C TYR A 134 -6.28 -0.10 30.67
N LEU A 135 -6.18 1.16 31.09
CA LEU A 135 -5.07 2.05 30.74
C LEU A 135 -3.73 1.55 31.31
N LYS A 136 -3.72 1.01 32.53
CA LYS A 136 -2.53 0.39 33.11
C LYS A 136 -2.04 -0.79 32.28
N THR A 137 -2.94 -1.65 31.81
CA THR A 137 -2.56 -2.80 30.97
C THR A 137 -2.15 -2.41 29.55
N ARG A 138 -2.53 -1.23 29.07
CA ARG A 138 -2.25 -0.72 27.73
C ARG A 138 -1.41 0.56 27.71
N TYR A 139 -0.63 0.77 28.77
CA TYR A 139 0.17 1.98 28.95
C TYR A 139 1.11 2.26 27.75
N GLY A 140 1.84 1.24 27.27
CA GLY A 140 2.73 1.35 26.14
C GLY A 140 2.00 1.81 24.86
N LEU A 141 0.83 1.25 24.56
CA LEU A 141 -0.02 1.69 23.45
C LEU A 141 -0.55 3.12 23.63
N ALA A 142 -0.92 3.48 24.84
CA ALA A 142 -1.42 4.83 25.14
C ALA A 142 -0.34 5.89 24.95
N SER A 143 0.90 5.58 25.37
CA SER A 143 2.04 6.50 25.26
C SER A 143 2.41 6.84 23.81
N ILE A 144 2.31 5.88 22.88
CA ILE A 144 2.68 6.07 21.47
C ILE A 144 1.51 6.53 20.58
N LYS A 145 0.32 6.71 21.11
CA LYS A 145 -0.88 7.06 20.35
C LYS A 145 -0.71 8.31 19.49
N LYS A 146 -0.02 9.34 20.01
CA LYS A 146 0.19 10.61 19.30
C LYS A 146 1.10 10.40 18.10
N GLU A 147 2.17 9.64 18.28
CA GLU A 147 3.19 9.31 17.28
C GLU A 147 2.57 8.49 16.14
N VAL A 148 1.84 7.44 16.48
CA VAL A 148 1.13 6.59 15.49
C VAL A 148 0.12 7.41 14.67
N ASN A 149 -0.64 8.29 15.31
CA ASN A 149 -1.59 9.17 14.63
C ASN A 149 -0.88 10.19 13.73
N PHE A 150 0.27 10.70 14.16
CA PHE A 150 1.09 11.60 13.34
C PHE A 150 1.61 10.88 12.10
N LEU A 151 2.21 9.70 12.26
CA LEU A 151 2.69 8.86 11.15
C LEU A 151 1.56 8.52 10.17
N SER A 152 0.39 8.16 10.68
CA SER A 152 -0.78 7.84 9.86
C SER A 152 -1.20 9.02 8.98
N ARG A 153 -1.26 10.24 9.55
CA ARG A 153 -1.59 11.46 8.80
C ARG A 153 -0.56 11.77 7.73
N LYS A 154 0.73 11.69 8.06
CA LYS A 154 1.83 11.95 7.12
C LYS A 154 1.86 10.92 5.98
N ALA A 155 1.77 9.64 6.30
CA ALA A 155 1.72 8.58 5.29
C ALA A 155 0.48 8.71 4.38
N SER A 156 -0.68 9.10 4.93
CA SER A 156 -1.89 9.35 4.14
C SER A 156 -1.74 10.56 3.22
N ALA A 157 -1.08 11.63 3.68
CA ALA A 157 -0.80 12.81 2.84
C ALA A 157 0.11 12.44 1.66
N LEU A 158 1.21 11.71 1.91
CA LEU A 158 2.13 11.24 0.86
C LEU A 158 1.41 10.32 -0.14
N ARG A 159 0.53 9.42 0.32
CA ARG A 159 -0.26 8.58 -0.59
C ARG A 159 -1.21 9.39 -1.46
N ARG A 160 -1.86 10.43 -0.92
CA ARG A 160 -2.69 11.34 -1.72
C ARG A 160 -1.87 12.11 -2.75
N GLN A 161 -0.66 12.56 -2.40
CA GLN A 161 0.25 13.18 -3.35
C GLN A 161 0.60 12.22 -4.49
N LYS A 162 0.91 10.96 -4.16
CA LYS A 162 1.15 9.91 -5.15
C LYS A 162 -0.05 9.68 -6.07
N GLU A 163 -1.26 9.60 -5.51
CA GLU A 163 -2.48 9.45 -6.31
C GLU A 163 -2.71 10.64 -7.25
N ASN A 164 -2.48 11.86 -6.77
CA ASN A 164 -2.60 13.06 -7.60
C ASN A 164 -1.55 13.06 -8.72
N LEU A 165 -0.30 12.72 -8.40
CA LEU A 165 0.79 12.59 -9.36
C LEU A 165 0.45 11.59 -10.48
N LEU A 166 -0.14 10.46 -10.13
CA LEU A 166 -0.56 9.43 -11.10
C LEU A 166 -1.66 9.92 -12.07
N LYS A 167 -2.44 10.92 -11.67
CA LYS A 167 -3.50 11.54 -12.50
C LYS A 167 -2.97 12.64 -13.42
N MET A 168 -1.77 13.19 -13.13
CA MET A 168 -1.19 14.27 -13.93
C MET A 168 -0.72 13.73 -15.29
N ASP A 169 -0.89 14.56 -16.30
CA ASP A 169 -0.34 14.30 -17.63
C ASP A 169 1.07 14.89 -17.72
N ILE A 170 2.05 14.12 -17.31
CA ILE A 170 3.47 14.45 -17.30
C ILE A 170 4.26 13.30 -17.87
N ASP A 171 5.50 13.56 -18.24
CA ASP A 171 6.45 12.58 -18.74
C ASP A 171 6.47 11.30 -17.92
N PRO A 172 6.37 10.10 -18.53
CA PRO A 172 6.29 8.83 -17.84
C PRO A 172 7.52 8.52 -16.98
N ASP A 173 8.73 8.87 -17.41
CA ASP A 173 9.95 8.62 -16.66
C ASP A 173 9.99 9.52 -15.41
N LEU A 174 9.65 10.81 -15.57
CA LEU A 174 9.52 11.73 -14.44
C LEU A 174 8.45 11.29 -13.46
N LYS A 175 7.30 10.80 -13.94
CA LYS A 175 6.21 10.27 -13.12
C LYS A 175 6.67 9.08 -12.30
N GLN A 176 7.44 8.18 -12.89
CA GLN A 176 8.02 7.03 -12.20
C GLN A 176 9.00 7.48 -11.11
N GLU A 177 9.93 8.39 -11.44
CA GLU A 177 10.92 8.90 -10.50
C GLU A 177 10.25 9.55 -9.27
N LEU A 178 9.30 10.45 -9.49
CA LEU A 178 8.56 11.11 -8.41
C LEU A 178 7.76 10.13 -7.56
N THR A 179 7.16 9.10 -8.19
CA THR A 179 6.44 8.04 -7.47
C THR A 179 7.39 7.24 -6.58
N GLU A 180 8.58 6.89 -7.08
CA GLU A 180 9.61 6.18 -6.30
C GLU A 180 10.15 7.03 -5.15
N GLN A 181 10.30 8.35 -5.34
CA GLN A 181 10.69 9.27 -4.27
C GLN A 181 9.65 9.27 -3.15
N ILE A 182 8.36 9.38 -3.47
CA ILE A 182 7.28 9.32 -2.47
C ILE A 182 7.27 7.98 -1.74
N ASP A 183 7.44 6.86 -2.43
CA ASP A 183 7.52 5.54 -1.79
C ASP A 183 8.73 5.44 -0.85
N LYS A 184 9.86 6.02 -1.23
CA LYS A 184 11.05 6.09 -0.38
C LYS A 184 10.80 6.94 0.88
N GLU A 185 10.13 8.08 0.74
CA GLU A 185 9.76 8.92 1.87
C GLU A 185 8.80 8.20 2.83
N ILE A 186 7.79 7.48 2.30
CA ILE A 186 6.88 6.67 3.12
C ILE A 186 7.66 5.59 3.88
N ASN A 187 8.58 4.90 3.22
CA ASN A 187 9.38 3.85 3.85
C ASN A 187 10.31 4.43 4.93
N GLN A 188 10.95 5.58 4.69
CA GLN A 188 11.77 6.27 5.69
C GLN A 188 10.93 6.71 6.89
N LEU A 189 9.74 7.27 6.65
CA LEU A 189 8.81 7.67 7.70
C LEU A 189 8.41 6.49 8.61
N LEU A 190 8.26 5.31 8.03
CA LEU A 190 7.83 4.12 8.77
C LEU A 190 8.98 3.33 9.43
N GLN A 191 10.24 3.72 9.24
CA GLN A 191 11.38 3.04 9.88
C GLN A 191 11.33 3.05 11.42
N ILE A 192 10.63 4.02 12.02
CA ILE A 192 10.44 4.10 13.47
C ILE A 192 9.42 3.08 14.02
N VAL A 193 8.64 2.41 13.17
CA VAL A 193 7.55 1.50 13.58
C VAL A 193 8.04 0.36 14.49
N PRO A 194 9.17 -0.32 14.22
CA PRO A 194 9.67 -1.37 15.10
C PRO A 194 9.95 -0.86 16.53
N GLU A 195 10.47 0.36 16.67
CA GLU A 195 10.72 0.97 17.98
C GLU A 195 9.41 1.31 18.69
N LEU A 196 8.43 1.88 17.96
CA LEU A 196 7.10 2.15 18.52
C LEU A 196 6.42 0.86 18.98
N LYS A 197 6.58 -0.23 18.25
CA LYS A 197 6.04 -1.53 18.63
C LYS A 197 6.68 -2.05 19.91
N ARG A 198 7.99 -1.93 20.07
CA ARG A 198 8.67 -2.30 21.34
C ARG A 198 8.12 -1.52 22.52
N VAL A 199 7.86 -0.21 22.35
CA VAL A 199 7.27 0.62 23.40
C VAL A 199 5.82 0.20 23.66
N ALA A 200 5.05 -0.11 22.61
CA ALA A 200 3.67 -0.57 22.73
C ALA A 200 3.53 -1.87 23.54
N ASP A 201 4.51 -2.76 23.40
CA ASP A 201 4.52 -4.07 24.06
C ASP A 201 5.08 -4.01 25.50
N GLN A 202 5.57 -2.85 25.96
CA GLN A 202 6.03 -2.69 27.34
C GLN A 202 4.85 -2.72 28.32
N PRO A 203 4.91 -3.58 29.36
CA PRO A 203 3.94 -3.52 30.45
C PRO A 203 4.06 -2.17 31.19
N ALA A 204 2.95 -1.78 31.83
CA ALA A 204 3.01 -0.66 32.75
C ALA A 204 4.17 -0.89 33.74
N PHE A 205 4.92 0.15 34.08
CA PHE A 205 5.89 0.08 35.15
C PHE A 205 5.18 -0.45 36.39
N GLU A 206 5.54 -1.63 36.86
CA GLU A 206 5.25 -2.02 38.24
C GLU A 206 5.94 -0.97 39.10
N GLU A 207 5.16 -0.19 39.86
CA GLU A 207 5.72 0.64 40.91
C GLU A 207 6.47 -0.34 41.82
N THR A 208 7.78 -0.42 41.65
CA THR A 208 8.67 -1.05 42.62
C THR A 208 8.47 -0.29 43.89
N GLY A 209 7.62 -0.83 44.76
CA GLY A 209 7.40 -0.32 46.09
C GLY A 209 8.75 -0.24 46.85
N TYR A 210 9.11 0.97 47.23
CA TYR A 210 10.04 1.26 48.32
C TYR A 210 9.23 1.65 49.52
#